data_9e6527fb040b997f05e33cad38f1a925
#
_entry.id   9e6527fb040b997f05e33cad38f1a925
#
_cell.length_a   1.000
_cell.length_b   1.000
_cell.length_c   1.000
_cell.angle_alpha   90.00
_cell.angle_beta   90.00
_cell.angle_gamma   90.00
#
_symmetry.space_group_name_H-M   'P 1'
#
loop_
_entity.id
_entity.type
_entity.pdbx_description
1 polymer ?
#
loop_
_entity_poly.entity_id
_entity_poly.type
_entity_poly.pdbx_seq_one_letter_code
_entity_poly.pdbx_strand_id
1 'polypeptide(L)'
;MKTTLGKLKEFNACTDRYKHLCECLKQNGKAIKDDTVVSILEILNTNGVEDAFWALRTQKYEDYCLILADVAESVLHIYENKYPTDERPRLAIQGIRDYKAGLISIKELIKLAAAAYAAADAATAADSATAAYAADYGARQQERENQIDALLMLCED
;
A
#
# COMPACT_ATOMS: atom_id res chain seq x y z
N MET A 1 13.30 1.32 -4.29
CA MET A 1 12.51 2.06 -5.33
C MET A 1 12.71 3.56 -5.18
N LYS A 2 12.67 4.31 -6.31
CA LYS A 2 12.95 5.75 -6.34
C LYS A 2 11.94 6.48 -7.22
N THR A 3 11.62 7.74 -6.88
CA THR A 3 10.78 8.64 -7.67
C THR A 3 11.49 10.00 -7.79
N THR A 4 10.82 11.00 -8.36
CA THR A 4 11.32 12.39 -8.37
C THR A 4 10.28 13.34 -7.79
N LEU A 5 10.73 14.49 -7.30
CA LEU A 5 9.80 15.52 -6.80
C LEU A 5 8.81 15.97 -7.88
N GLY A 6 9.24 16.04 -9.15
CA GLY A 6 8.35 16.33 -10.28
C GLY A 6 7.26 15.29 -10.45
N LYS A 7 7.60 14.00 -10.42
CA LYS A 7 6.59 12.93 -10.49
C LYS A 7 5.58 12.99 -9.35
N LEU A 8 6.02 13.27 -8.12
CA LEU A 8 5.10 13.42 -7.00
C LEU A 8 4.07 14.53 -7.25
N LYS A 9 4.50 15.67 -7.86
CA LYS A 9 3.60 16.75 -8.27
C LYS A 9 2.64 16.32 -9.38
N GLU A 10 3.14 15.67 -10.43
CA GLU A 10 2.32 15.18 -11.56
C GLU A 10 1.19 14.25 -11.08
N PHE A 11 1.46 13.44 -10.05
CA PHE A 11 0.48 12.56 -9.42
C PHE A 11 -0.39 13.26 -8.37
N ASN A 12 -0.33 14.58 -8.25
CA ASN A 12 -1.11 15.40 -7.32
C ASN A 12 -0.86 15.04 -5.84
N ALA A 13 0.41 14.97 -5.43
CA ALA A 13 0.76 14.83 -4.02
C ALA A 13 0.11 15.94 -3.18
N CYS A 14 -0.38 15.58 -1.99
CA CYS A 14 -0.95 16.55 -1.05
C CYS A 14 0.05 17.69 -0.80
N THR A 15 -0.42 18.94 -0.98
CA THR A 15 0.44 20.12 -0.97
C THR A 15 1.23 20.26 0.33
N ASP A 16 0.61 20.02 1.47
CA ASP A 16 1.26 20.23 2.76
C ASP A 16 2.26 19.10 3.06
N ARG A 17 1.91 17.86 2.73
CA ARG A 17 2.80 16.71 2.88
C ARG A 17 4.00 16.80 1.91
N TYR A 18 3.78 17.27 0.68
CA TYR A 18 4.84 17.54 -0.27
C TYR A 18 5.80 18.65 0.22
N LYS A 19 5.27 19.74 0.77
CA LYS A 19 6.10 20.80 1.37
C LYS A 19 6.93 20.25 2.52
N HIS A 20 6.33 19.49 3.42
CA HIS A 20 7.04 18.85 4.53
C HIS A 20 8.21 18.00 4.04
N LEU A 21 7.97 17.13 3.04
CA LEU A 21 9.03 16.33 2.40
C LEU A 21 10.17 17.22 1.87
N CYS A 22 9.84 18.28 1.12
CA CYS A 22 10.82 19.20 0.57
C CYS A 22 11.65 19.90 1.65
N GLU A 23 11.05 20.30 2.76
CA GLU A 23 11.74 20.93 3.89
C GLU A 23 12.73 19.96 4.55
N CYS A 24 12.32 18.71 4.80
CA CYS A 24 13.20 17.68 5.33
C CYS A 24 14.36 17.36 4.39
N LEU A 25 14.09 17.21 3.10
CA LEU A 25 15.13 16.95 2.09
C LEU A 25 16.12 18.11 2.01
N LYS A 26 15.66 19.36 2.10
CA LYS A 26 16.51 20.55 2.13
C LYS A 26 17.40 20.59 3.38
N GLN A 27 16.85 20.27 4.55
CA GLN A 27 17.63 20.16 5.79
C GLN A 27 18.74 19.10 5.68
N ASN A 28 18.48 18.03 4.93
CA ASN A 28 19.43 16.96 4.62
C ASN A 28 20.38 17.29 3.45
N GLY A 29 20.41 18.56 3.01
CA GLY A 29 21.35 19.05 1.97
C GLY A 29 20.95 18.73 0.53
N LYS A 30 19.73 18.21 0.28
CA LYS A 30 19.26 17.99 -1.09
C LYS A 30 18.75 19.27 -1.75
N ALA A 31 19.06 19.43 -3.03
CA ALA A 31 18.45 20.48 -3.83
C ALA A 31 16.98 20.16 -4.11
N ILE A 32 16.11 21.18 -4.09
CA ILE A 32 14.67 21.00 -4.33
C ILE A 32 14.37 21.43 -5.78
N LYS A 33 14.39 20.45 -6.67
CA LYS A 33 14.08 20.59 -8.10
C LYS A 33 13.18 19.45 -8.53
N ASP A 34 12.51 19.58 -9.67
CA ASP A 34 11.60 18.55 -10.17
C ASP A 34 12.32 17.23 -10.53
N ASP A 35 13.59 17.30 -10.91
CA ASP A 35 14.46 16.15 -11.19
C ASP A 35 15.13 15.55 -9.95
N THR A 36 14.93 16.14 -8.76
CA THR A 36 15.50 15.61 -7.52
C THR A 36 14.95 14.24 -7.22
N VAL A 37 15.85 13.26 -7.15
CA VAL A 37 15.52 11.87 -6.87
C VAL A 37 15.28 11.68 -5.37
N VAL A 38 14.18 11.01 -5.05
CA VAL A 38 13.77 10.66 -3.70
C VAL A 38 13.48 9.16 -3.65
N SER A 39 14.04 8.44 -2.69
CA SER A 39 13.70 7.03 -2.48
C SER A 39 12.38 6.90 -1.72
N ILE A 40 11.69 5.77 -1.90
CA ILE A 40 10.49 5.46 -1.10
C ILE A 40 10.84 5.39 0.38
N LEU A 41 12.05 4.90 0.73
CA LEU A 41 12.55 4.89 2.11
C LEU A 41 12.71 6.30 2.70
N GLU A 42 13.20 7.28 1.92
CA GLU A 42 13.26 8.67 2.39
C GLU A 42 11.87 9.23 2.67
N ILE A 43 10.88 8.93 1.81
CA ILE A 43 9.48 9.33 2.03
C ILE A 43 8.93 8.66 3.28
N LEU A 44 9.20 7.36 3.47
CA LEU A 44 8.80 6.62 4.68
C LEU A 44 9.34 7.28 5.95
N ASN A 45 10.63 7.59 5.97
CA ASN A 45 11.30 8.16 7.14
C ASN A 45 10.90 9.62 7.44
N THR A 46 10.47 10.38 6.43
CA THR A 46 10.09 11.79 6.60
C THR A 46 8.60 11.97 6.82
N ASN A 47 7.79 11.29 6.01
CA ASN A 47 6.35 11.53 5.93
C ASN A 47 5.51 10.36 6.46
N GLY A 48 6.15 9.21 6.73
CA GLY A 48 5.48 8.01 7.25
C GLY A 48 4.95 7.08 6.16
N VAL A 49 4.38 5.96 6.63
CA VAL A 49 3.98 4.81 5.81
C VAL A 49 2.91 5.17 4.76
N GLU A 50 1.95 6.01 5.11
CA GLU A 50 0.86 6.39 4.21
C GLU A 50 1.37 7.09 2.95
N ASP A 51 2.33 8.02 3.10
CA ASP A 51 2.92 8.73 1.98
C ASP A 51 3.87 7.84 1.17
N ALA A 52 4.59 6.93 1.82
CA ALA A 52 5.41 5.94 1.15
C ALA A 52 4.56 5.05 0.23
N PHE A 53 3.46 4.48 0.73
CA PHE A 53 2.51 3.71 -0.08
C PHE A 53 1.86 4.57 -1.17
N TRP A 54 1.48 5.81 -0.85
CA TRP A 54 0.94 6.72 -1.85
C TRP A 54 1.94 6.96 -2.99
N ALA A 55 3.22 7.12 -2.68
CA ALA A 55 4.28 7.38 -3.66
C ALA A 55 4.57 6.17 -4.58
N LEU A 56 4.20 4.93 -4.20
CA LEU A 56 4.31 3.75 -5.08
C LEU A 56 3.56 3.93 -6.39
N ARG A 57 2.46 4.71 -6.41
CA ARG A 57 1.73 5.01 -7.65
C ARG A 57 2.53 5.75 -8.71
N THR A 58 3.68 6.32 -8.37
CA THR A 58 4.62 6.91 -9.32
C THR A 58 5.48 5.87 -10.03
N GLN A 59 5.39 4.60 -9.62
CA GLN A 59 6.06 3.45 -10.20
C GLN A 59 5.13 2.70 -11.17
N LYS A 60 5.67 1.75 -11.92
CA LYS A 60 4.83 0.80 -12.66
C LYS A 60 4.23 -0.20 -11.68
N TYR A 61 2.98 -0.59 -11.92
CA TYR A 61 2.28 -1.55 -11.06
C TYR A 61 3.06 -2.86 -10.87
N GLU A 62 3.69 -3.34 -11.93
CA GLU A 62 4.48 -4.58 -11.93
C GLU A 62 5.69 -4.51 -10.96
N ASP A 63 6.17 -3.32 -10.65
CA ASP A 63 7.36 -3.13 -9.78
C ASP A 63 7.00 -3.21 -8.29
N TYR A 64 5.75 -2.96 -7.92
CA TYR A 64 5.33 -2.93 -6.51
C TYR A 64 4.12 -3.82 -6.17
N CYS A 65 3.54 -4.52 -7.14
CA CYS A 65 2.33 -5.32 -6.91
C CYS A 65 2.53 -6.44 -5.87
N LEU A 66 3.73 -7.03 -5.78
CA LEU A 66 4.03 -8.05 -4.77
C LEU A 66 4.02 -7.48 -3.34
N ILE A 67 4.48 -6.23 -3.16
CA ILE A 67 4.38 -5.53 -1.87
C ILE A 67 2.92 -5.46 -1.41
N LEU A 68 2.03 -5.10 -2.34
CA LEU A 68 0.61 -5.02 -2.03
C LEU A 68 0.04 -6.38 -1.66
N ALA A 69 0.48 -7.45 -2.34
CA ALA A 69 0.07 -8.81 -2.03
C ALA A 69 0.53 -9.23 -0.62
N ASP A 70 1.79 -8.97 -0.27
CA ASP A 70 2.37 -9.37 1.02
C ASP A 70 1.73 -8.58 2.18
N VAL A 71 1.52 -7.27 2.01
CA VAL A 71 0.79 -6.45 2.99
C VAL A 71 -0.64 -6.94 3.18
N ALA A 72 -1.36 -7.22 2.08
CA ALA A 72 -2.73 -7.73 2.18
C ALA A 72 -2.79 -9.11 2.84
N GLU A 73 -1.81 -9.98 2.58
CA GLU A 73 -1.73 -11.31 3.19
C GLU A 73 -1.44 -11.24 4.69
N SER A 74 -0.63 -10.29 5.14
CA SER A 74 -0.30 -10.14 6.57
C SER A 74 -1.54 -9.94 7.45
N VAL A 75 -2.59 -9.33 6.90
CA VAL A 75 -3.87 -9.05 7.61
C VAL A 75 -5.02 -9.96 7.18
N LEU A 76 -4.83 -10.83 6.18
CA LEU A 76 -5.87 -11.68 5.64
C LEU A 76 -6.54 -12.56 6.71
N HIS A 77 -5.76 -13.02 7.69
CA HIS A 77 -6.24 -13.84 8.80
C HIS A 77 -7.36 -13.16 9.61
N ILE A 78 -7.38 -11.82 9.69
CA ILE A 78 -8.44 -11.07 10.39
C ILE A 78 -9.78 -11.28 9.70
N TYR A 79 -9.78 -11.23 8.36
CA TYR A 79 -10.98 -11.48 7.56
C TYR A 79 -11.40 -12.95 7.62
N GLU A 80 -10.45 -13.87 7.42
CA GLU A 80 -10.73 -15.32 7.36
C GLU A 80 -11.23 -15.90 8.68
N ASN A 81 -10.77 -15.39 9.81
CA ASN A 81 -11.30 -15.78 11.13
C ASN A 81 -12.79 -15.46 11.26
N LYS A 82 -13.27 -14.41 10.59
CA LYS A 82 -14.65 -13.97 10.65
C LYS A 82 -15.51 -14.59 9.55
N TYR A 83 -14.92 -14.78 8.37
CA TYR A 83 -15.58 -15.30 7.16
C TYR A 83 -14.81 -16.51 6.59
N PRO A 84 -14.75 -17.65 7.31
CA PRO A 84 -13.84 -18.76 6.97
C PRO A 84 -14.15 -19.46 5.65
N THR A 85 -15.33 -19.23 5.08
CA THR A 85 -15.76 -19.83 3.80
C THR A 85 -15.63 -18.87 2.62
N ASP A 86 -15.22 -17.63 2.86
CA ASP A 86 -15.08 -16.62 1.81
C ASP A 86 -13.62 -16.48 1.35
N GLU A 87 -13.29 -17.16 0.26
CA GLU A 87 -11.94 -17.20 -0.30
C GLU A 87 -11.62 -16.00 -1.22
N ARG A 88 -12.60 -15.12 -1.51
CA ARG A 88 -12.41 -14.03 -2.49
C ARG A 88 -11.21 -13.12 -2.20
N PRO A 89 -10.93 -12.68 -0.96
CA PRO A 89 -9.73 -11.88 -0.68
C PRO A 89 -8.44 -12.68 -0.90
N ARG A 90 -8.38 -13.94 -0.48
CA ARG A 90 -7.24 -14.83 -0.72
C ARG A 90 -6.97 -15.02 -2.22
N LEU A 91 -8.02 -15.26 -3.00
CA LEU A 91 -7.90 -15.42 -4.46
C LEU A 91 -7.43 -14.14 -5.14
N ALA A 92 -7.80 -12.96 -4.64
CA ALA A 92 -7.30 -11.70 -5.17
C ALA A 92 -5.80 -11.51 -4.89
N ILE A 93 -5.33 -11.84 -3.68
CA ILE A 93 -3.91 -11.80 -3.32
C ILE A 93 -3.11 -12.78 -4.18
N GLN A 94 -3.57 -14.02 -4.32
CA GLN A 94 -2.95 -15.00 -5.20
C GLN A 94 -2.94 -14.50 -6.66
N GLY A 95 -4.03 -13.88 -7.11
CA GLY A 95 -4.13 -13.29 -8.45
C GLY A 95 -3.08 -12.22 -8.73
N ILE A 96 -2.67 -11.44 -7.72
CA ILE A 96 -1.56 -10.48 -7.88
C ILE A 96 -0.25 -11.23 -8.17
N ARG A 97 0.03 -12.32 -7.45
CA ARG A 97 1.23 -13.15 -7.65
C ARG A 97 1.21 -13.84 -9.01
N ASP A 98 0.06 -14.39 -9.39
CA ASP A 98 -0.15 -15.06 -10.69
C ASP A 98 -0.01 -14.07 -11.86
N TYR A 99 -0.51 -12.85 -11.71
CA TYR A 99 -0.30 -11.78 -12.69
C TYR A 99 1.19 -11.43 -12.83
N LYS A 100 1.90 -11.24 -11.73
CA LYS A 100 3.35 -10.98 -11.74
C LYS A 100 4.14 -12.12 -12.39
N ALA A 101 3.71 -13.37 -12.20
CA ALA A 101 4.29 -14.55 -12.83
C ALA A 101 3.88 -14.73 -14.31
N GLY A 102 2.97 -13.89 -14.83
CA GLY A 102 2.46 -14.00 -16.21
C GLY A 102 1.47 -15.15 -16.43
N LEU A 103 0.92 -15.71 -15.34
CA LEU A 103 -0.03 -16.84 -15.40
C LEU A 103 -1.47 -16.38 -15.70
N ILE A 104 -1.82 -15.16 -15.32
CA ILE A 104 -3.13 -14.57 -15.63
C ILE A 104 -2.97 -13.19 -16.27
N SER A 105 -4.02 -12.77 -16.98
CA SER A 105 -4.09 -11.43 -17.57
C SER A 105 -4.50 -10.36 -16.55
N ILE A 106 -4.22 -9.09 -16.86
CA ILE A 106 -4.70 -7.94 -16.07
C ILE A 106 -6.23 -7.92 -15.96
N LYS A 107 -6.97 -8.41 -16.99
CA LYS A 107 -8.43 -8.49 -16.95
C LYS A 107 -8.93 -9.50 -15.92
N GLU A 108 -8.23 -10.62 -15.77
CA GLU A 108 -8.54 -11.63 -14.75
C GLU A 108 -8.22 -11.09 -13.36
N LEU A 109 -7.07 -10.44 -13.18
CA LEU A 109 -6.73 -9.79 -11.92
C LEU A 109 -7.80 -8.75 -11.50
N ILE A 110 -8.27 -7.91 -12.43
CA ILE A 110 -9.33 -6.93 -12.15
C ILE A 110 -10.62 -7.61 -11.67
N LYS A 111 -10.98 -8.78 -12.24
CA LYS A 111 -12.16 -9.53 -11.78
C LYS A 111 -11.99 -10.06 -10.36
N LEU A 112 -10.82 -10.60 -10.04
CA LEU A 112 -10.52 -11.09 -8.69
C LEU A 112 -10.54 -9.94 -7.67
N ALA A 113 -9.96 -8.80 -8.01
CA ALA A 113 -9.98 -7.60 -7.17
C ALA A 113 -11.42 -7.11 -6.94
N ALA A 114 -12.25 -7.04 -8.00
CA ALA A 114 -13.66 -6.65 -7.87
C ALA A 114 -14.46 -7.60 -6.96
N ALA A 115 -14.20 -8.90 -7.03
CA ALA A 115 -14.82 -9.89 -6.14
C ALA A 115 -14.39 -9.70 -4.67
N ALA A 116 -13.12 -9.36 -4.42
CA ALA A 116 -12.63 -9.06 -3.07
C ALA A 116 -13.22 -7.75 -2.52
N TYR A 117 -13.37 -6.71 -3.33
CA TYR A 117 -14.08 -5.49 -2.93
C TYR A 117 -15.53 -5.76 -2.54
N ALA A 118 -16.25 -6.56 -3.34
CA ALA A 118 -17.61 -6.96 -3.01
C ALA A 118 -17.70 -7.77 -1.70
N ALA A 119 -16.65 -8.56 -1.39
CA ALA A 119 -16.54 -9.25 -0.10
C ALA A 119 -16.38 -8.27 1.06
N ALA A 120 -15.50 -7.28 0.91
CA ALA A 120 -15.27 -6.24 1.92
C ALA A 120 -16.52 -5.38 2.16
N ASP A 121 -17.24 -5.00 1.10
CA ASP A 121 -18.50 -4.25 1.19
C ASP A 121 -19.57 -5.05 1.93
N ALA A 122 -19.71 -6.35 1.60
CA ALA A 122 -20.66 -7.24 2.28
C ALA A 122 -20.32 -7.42 3.77
N ALA A 123 -19.02 -7.56 4.09
CA ALA A 123 -18.52 -7.64 5.45
C ALA A 123 -18.81 -6.34 6.23
N THR A 124 -18.55 -5.19 5.63
CA THR A 124 -18.81 -3.89 6.25
C THR A 124 -20.30 -3.65 6.49
N ALA A 125 -21.16 -4.05 5.55
CA ALA A 125 -22.61 -3.96 5.70
C ALA A 125 -23.13 -4.85 6.84
N ALA A 126 -22.56 -6.05 7.00
CA ALA A 126 -22.89 -6.94 8.10
C ALA A 126 -22.41 -6.43 9.47
N ASP A 127 -21.32 -5.65 9.49
CA ASP A 127 -20.66 -5.16 10.70
C ASP A 127 -21.11 -3.78 11.16
N SER A 128 -21.86 -3.04 10.33
CA SER A 128 -22.23 -1.65 10.60
C SER A 128 -22.97 -1.41 11.92
N ALA A 129 -23.30 -2.46 12.66
CA ALA A 129 -23.98 -2.37 13.95
C ALA A 129 -23.09 -2.60 15.18
N THR A 130 -21.90 -3.21 15.08
CA THR A 130 -21.24 -3.67 16.32
C THR A 130 -19.71 -3.59 16.36
N ALA A 131 -18.98 -3.46 15.25
CA ALA A 131 -17.53 -3.73 15.22
C ALA A 131 -16.62 -2.50 15.15
N ALA A 132 -17.14 -1.31 15.05
CA ALA A 132 -16.35 -0.13 14.74
C ALA A 132 -15.39 0.34 15.84
N TYR A 133 -15.50 -0.14 17.07
CA TYR A 133 -14.76 0.47 18.18
C TYR A 133 -13.73 -0.40 18.91
N ALA A 134 -13.85 -1.71 18.94
CA ALA A 134 -13.07 -2.53 19.88
C ALA A 134 -11.81 -3.22 19.29
N ALA A 135 -11.79 -3.49 18.01
CA ALA A 135 -10.64 -4.17 17.36
C ALA A 135 -9.55 -3.21 16.88
N ASP A 136 -9.78 -1.93 17.05
CA ASP A 136 -9.25 -0.94 16.13
C ASP A 136 -7.82 -0.47 16.40
N TYR A 137 -7.46 -0.19 17.64
CA TYR A 137 -6.19 0.49 17.90
C TYR A 137 -4.97 -0.44 17.88
N GLY A 138 -5.07 -1.61 18.48
CA GLY A 138 -3.96 -2.57 18.58
C GLY A 138 -3.66 -3.26 17.24
N ALA A 139 -4.71 -3.66 16.52
CA ALA A 139 -4.54 -4.30 15.21
C ALA A 139 -3.99 -3.33 14.16
N ARG A 140 -4.42 -2.06 14.18
CA ARG A 140 -3.87 -1.02 13.28
C ARG A 140 -2.41 -0.68 13.61
N GLN A 141 -2.02 -0.75 14.86
CA GLN A 141 -0.64 -0.50 15.27
C GLN A 141 0.26 -1.63 14.73
N GLN A 142 -0.12 -2.88 14.96
CA GLN A 142 0.61 -4.04 14.47
C GLN A 142 0.68 -4.06 12.92
N GLU A 143 -0.43 -3.70 12.27
CA GLU A 143 -0.49 -3.58 10.82
C GLU A 143 0.47 -2.52 10.29
N ARG A 144 0.55 -1.35 10.93
CA ARG A 144 1.52 -0.31 10.57
C ARG A 144 2.96 -0.78 10.72
N GLU A 145 3.27 -1.52 11.79
CA GLU A 145 4.59 -2.09 12.00
C GLU A 145 4.93 -3.10 10.88
N ASN A 146 4.03 -4.02 10.56
CA ASN A 146 4.21 -4.98 9.47
C ASN A 146 4.38 -4.29 8.10
N GLN A 147 3.63 -3.22 7.83
CA GLN A 147 3.74 -2.43 6.61
C GLN A 147 5.08 -1.71 6.51
N ILE A 148 5.57 -1.18 7.62
CA ILE A 148 6.90 -0.54 7.70
C ILE A 148 7.97 -1.58 7.42
N ASP A 149 7.91 -2.75 8.06
CA ASP A 149 8.89 -3.83 7.88
C ASP A 149 8.92 -4.32 6.44
N ALA A 150 7.76 -4.52 5.80
CA ALA A 150 7.66 -4.90 4.39
C ALA A 150 8.28 -3.84 3.46
N LEU A 151 8.04 -2.55 3.74
CA LEU A 151 8.65 -1.46 2.97
C LEU A 151 10.16 -1.36 3.19
N LEU A 152 10.64 -1.58 4.42
CA LEU A 152 12.07 -1.55 4.74
C LEU A 152 12.82 -2.67 4.03
N MET A 153 12.32 -3.93 4.08
CA MET A 153 12.90 -5.08 3.37
C MET A 153 13.09 -4.83 1.88
N LEU A 154 12.18 -4.08 1.25
CA LEU A 154 12.21 -3.78 -0.19
C LEU A 154 13.06 -2.55 -0.55
N CYS A 155 13.47 -1.78 0.44
CA CYS A 155 14.31 -0.60 0.22
C CYS A 155 15.81 -0.90 0.46
N GLU A 156 16.15 -2.06 1.00
CA GLU A 156 17.54 -2.49 1.26
C GLU A 156 18.24 -3.09 0.03
N ASP A 157 17.49 -3.45 -1.03
CA ASP A 157 18.00 -3.88 -2.36
C ASP A 157 18.10 -2.69 -3.35
#